data_24ddd70afb00c5aecfa348028144c9f2
#
_entry.id   24ddd70afb00c5aecfa348028144c9f2
#
_cell.length_a   1.000
_cell.length_b   1.000
_cell.length_c   1.000
_cell.angle_alpha   90.00
_cell.angle_beta   90.00
_cell.angle_gamma   90.00
#
_symmetry.space_group_name_H-M   'P 1'
#
loop_
_entity.id
_entity.type
_entity.pdbx_description
1 polymer ?
#
loop_
_entity_poly.entity_id
_entity_poly.type
_entity_poly.pdbx_seq_one_letter_code
_entity_poly.pdbx_strand_id
1 'polypeptide(L)'
;MAIRIENQYEGSLPKGTLEQVEQAFESLPREHTRGLERIRLVPFISDPRIRGQFQASELPGLYHPRQGPKGAWLEIAVNVLLPADKPIHKRIIPRLSFKSNLVALVFSLVGQHYHLTLKHSMKKTQLEPAIRQYTERQLKAWNEKKHSFRARIFKPLQPTFERWAKSLQKRAAAEKKKSLASK
;
A
#
# COMPACT_ATOMS: atom_id res chain seq x y z
N MET A 1 13.00 -8.62 15.13
CA MET A 1 12.39 -9.92 14.82
C MET A 1 11.73 -9.78 13.47
N ALA A 2 12.12 -10.55 12.44
CA ALA A 2 11.50 -10.49 11.13
C ALA A 2 10.10 -11.07 11.22
N ILE A 3 9.11 -10.39 10.62
CA ILE A 3 7.74 -10.92 10.55
C ILE A 3 7.67 -12.02 9.50
N ARG A 4 6.91 -13.06 9.76
CA ARG A 4 6.68 -14.13 8.79
C ARG A 4 5.63 -13.70 7.77
N ILE A 5 5.99 -13.66 6.48
CA ILE A 5 5.06 -13.39 5.38
C ILE A 5 4.66 -14.72 4.74
N GLU A 6 3.38 -15.06 4.79
CA GLU A 6 2.81 -16.27 4.21
C GLU A 6 2.01 -15.90 2.95
N ASN A 7 2.51 -16.31 1.78
CA ASN A 7 1.77 -16.12 0.53
C ASN A 7 0.91 -17.35 0.25
N GLN A 8 -0.39 -17.21 0.41
CA GLN A 8 -1.41 -18.21 0.07
C GLN A 8 -2.21 -17.82 -1.18
N TYR A 9 -1.75 -16.80 -1.89
CA TYR A 9 -2.34 -16.38 -3.16
C TYR A 9 -1.71 -17.16 -4.31
N GLU A 10 -2.51 -17.95 -5.01
CA GLU A 10 -2.06 -18.79 -6.12
C GLU A 10 -1.83 -18.00 -7.42
N GLY A 11 -2.35 -16.78 -7.51
CA GLY A 11 -2.20 -15.93 -8.69
C GLY A 11 -0.83 -15.23 -8.76
N SER A 12 -0.56 -14.59 -9.90
CA SER A 12 0.68 -13.84 -10.12
C SER A 12 0.65 -12.49 -9.39
N LEU A 13 1.49 -12.34 -8.37
CA LEU A 13 1.74 -11.06 -7.71
C LEU A 13 2.67 -10.18 -8.55
N PRO A 14 2.48 -8.85 -8.54
CA PRO A 14 3.45 -7.92 -9.12
C PRO A 14 4.84 -8.13 -8.50
N LYS A 15 5.88 -8.11 -9.34
CA LYS A 15 7.27 -8.31 -8.91
C LYS A 15 7.64 -7.40 -7.72
N GLY A 16 8.29 -7.94 -6.70
CA GLY A 16 8.72 -7.20 -5.53
C GLY A 16 7.59 -6.89 -4.54
N THR A 17 6.46 -7.63 -4.57
CA THR A 17 5.34 -7.44 -3.63
C THR A 17 5.71 -7.85 -2.21
N LEU A 18 6.35 -9.00 -2.03
CA LEU A 18 6.71 -9.51 -0.71
C LEU A 18 7.77 -8.62 -0.05
N GLU A 19 8.80 -8.23 -0.81
CA GLU A 19 9.82 -7.29 -0.33
C GLU A 19 9.21 -5.94 0.06
N GLN A 20 8.16 -5.50 -0.65
CA GLN A 20 7.48 -4.26 -0.32
C GLN A 20 6.70 -4.35 0.99
N VAL A 21 6.04 -5.48 1.27
CA VAL A 21 5.36 -5.74 2.55
C VAL A 21 6.37 -5.77 3.69
N GLU A 22 7.48 -6.46 3.51
CA GLU A 22 8.57 -6.54 4.48
C GLU A 22 9.15 -5.17 4.80
N GLN A 23 9.55 -4.41 3.77
CA GLN A 23 10.06 -3.05 3.93
C GLN A 23 9.06 -2.11 4.59
N ALA A 24 7.77 -2.21 4.24
CA ALA A 24 6.72 -1.42 4.88
C ALA A 24 6.63 -1.74 6.37
N PHE A 25 6.62 -3.02 6.72
CA PHE A 25 6.56 -3.46 8.10
C PHE A 25 7.81 -3.05 8.90
N GLU A 26 9.01 -3.21 8.34
CA GLU A 26 10.27 -2.82 8.96
C GLU A 26 10.41 -1.29 9.14
N SER A 27 9.71 -0.50 8.33
CA SER A 27 9.71 0.96 8.46
C SER A 27 8.95 1.46 9.69
N LEU A 28 8.12 0.61 10.30
CA LEU A 28 7.31 0.94 11.47
C LEU A 28 8.13 0.80 12.77
N PRO A 29 7.82 1.58 13.82
CA PRO A 29 8.42 1.41 15.13
C PRO A 29 8.17 -0.01 15.67
N ARG A 30 9.22 -0.62 16.24
CA ARG A 30 9.13 -2.00 16.78
C ARG A 30 8.06 -2.17 17.85
N GLU A 31 7.83 -1.14 18.63
CA GLU A 31 6.76 -1.10 19.64
C GLU A 31 5.36 -1.24 19.04
N HIS A 32 5.13 -0.71 17.82
CA HIS A 32 3.82 -0.80 17.16
C HIS A 32 3.54 -2.19 16.56
N THR A 33 4.59 -2.96 16.33
CA THR A 33 4.52 -4.29 15.70
C THR A 33 4.68 -5.43 16.71
N ARG A 34 4.87 -5.09 17.99
CA ARG A 34 5.10 -6.06 19.05
C ARG A 34 3.91 -7.00 19.21
N GLY A 35 4.16 -8.32 19.12
CA GLY A 35 3.13 -9.34 19.26
C GLY A 35 2.44 -9.73 17.96
N LEU A 36 2.80 -9.08 16.83
CA LEU A 36 2.44 -9.57 15.49
C LEU A 36 3.40 -10.68 15.08
N GLU A 37 2.85 -11.84 14.70
CA GLU A 37 3.65 -13.02 14.30
C GLU A 37 3.80 -13.13 12.79
N ARG A 38 2.73 -12.79 12.04
CA ARG A 38 2.70 -13.04 10.59
C ARG A 38 1.76 -12.12 9.85
N ILE A 39 2.01 -12.03 8.53
CA ILE A 39 1.13 -11.41 7.54
C ILE A 39 0.78 -12.49 6.51
N ARG A 40 -0.51 -12.70 6.23
CA ARG A 40 -1.00 -13.63 5.21
C ARG A 40 -1.53 -12.87 4.01
N LEU A 41 -1.10 -13.24 2.83
CA LEU A 41 -1.68 -12.81 1.56
C LEU A 41 -2.61 -13.92 1.08
N VAL A 42 -3.90 -13.64 1.02
CA VAL A 42 -4.95 -14.60 0.63
C VAL A 42 -5.74 -14.09 -0.57
N PRO A 43 -6.41 -14.97 -1.33
CA PRO A 43 -7.30 -14.52 -2.40
C PRO A 43 -8.43 -13.63 -1.87
N PHE A 44 -9.13 -14.09 -0.85
CA PHE A 44 -10.22 -13.40 -0.15
C PHE A 44 -10.16 -13.71 1.34
N ILE A 45 -10.67 -12.78 2.17
CA ILE A 45 -10.80 -13.00 3.61
C ILE A 45 -11.89 -14.05 3.87
N SER A 46 -11.56 -15.09 4.64
CA SER A 46 -12.47 -16.17 4.98
C SER A 46 -12.63 -16.31 6.50
N ASP A 47 -13.08 -15.24 7.17
CA ASP A 47 -13.38 -15.31 8.61
C ASP A 47 -14.86 -15.58 8.85
N PRO A 48 -15.24 -16.68 9.56
CA PRO A 48 -16.63 -17.01 9.87
C PRO A 48 -17.36 -15.91 10.64
N ARG A 49 -16.65 -15.07 11.40
CA ARG A 49 -17.22 -13.98 12.21
C ARG A 49 -17.75 -12.83 11.39
N ILE A 50 -17.33 -12.71 10.14
CA ILE A 50 -17.71 -11.63 9.21
C ILE A 50 -18.85 -12.09 8.30
N ARG A 51 -19.13 -13.38 8.24
CA ARG A 51 -20.22 -13.93 7.44
C ARG A 51 -21.56 -13.32 7.89
N GLY A 52 -22.14 -12.48 7.02
CA GLY A 52 -23.43 -11.82 7.23
C GLY A 52 -23.40 -10.31 7.44
N GLN A 53 -22.25 -9.70 7.76
CA GLN A 53 -22.14 -8.25 7.93
C GLN A 53 -21.56 -7.54 6.69
N PHE A 54 -20.68 -8.21 5.95
CA PHE A 54 -20.09 -7.72 4.69
C PHE A 54 -19.96 -8.90 3.73
N GLN A 55 -19.98 -8.65 2.43
CA GLN A 55 -19.47 -9.64 1.50
C GLN A 55 -17.98 -9.80 1.76
N ALA A 56 -17.54 -10.99 2.14
CA ALA A 56 -16.13 -11.31 2.41
C ALA A 56 -15.21 -10.94 1.21
N SER A 57 -15.80 -10.86 0.01
CA SER A 57 -15.16 -10.43 -1.23
C SER A 57 -14.83 -8.94 -1.31
N GLU A 58 -15.33 -8.11 -0.38
CA GLU A 58 -15.12 -6.65 -0.42
C GLU A 58 -14.10 -6.15 0.61
N LEU A 59 -13.74 -7.00 1.57
CA LEU A 59 -12.83 -6.62 2.66
C LEU A 59 -11.37 -6.74 2.20
N PRO A 60 -10.62 -5.62 2.09
CA PRO A 60 -9.25 -5.67 1.62
C PRO A 60 -8.26 -6.28 2.61
N GLY A 61 -8.57 -6.24 3.91
CA GLY A 61 -7.71 -6.79 4.95
C GLY A 61 -8.41 -6.91 6.30
N LEU A 62 -7.88 -7.78 7.14
CA LEU A 62 -8.40 -8.06 8.48
C LEU A 62 -7.27 -8.22 9.48
N TYR A 63 -7.43 -7.59 10.63
CA TYR A 63 -6.59 -7.80 11.81
C TYR A 63 -7.20 -8.90 12.69
N HIS A 64 -6.38 -9.89 13.00
CA HIS A 64 -6.74 -10.95 13.93
C HIS A 64 -6.03 -10.74 15.28
N PRO A 65 -6.74 -10.41 16.35
CA PRO A 65 -6.14 -10.27 17.66
C PRO A 65 -5.62 -11.61 18.17
N ARG A 66 -4.72 -11.55 19.15
CA ARG A 66 -4.19 -12.72 19.83
C ARG A 66 -5.32 -13.60 20.38
N GLN A 67 -5.24 -14.91 20.13
CA GLN A 67 -6.20 -15.91 20.60
C GLN A 67 -5.46 -17.07 21.25
N GLY A 68 -5.46 -17.09 22.57
CA GLY A 68 -4.74 -18.13 23.34
C GLY A 68 -3.25 -18.17 23.00
N PRO A 69 -2.70 -19.33 22.58
CA PRO A 69 -1.30 -19.49 22.22
C PRO A 69 -0.91 -18.86 20.89
N LYS A 70 -1.89 -18.58 20.01
CA LYS A 70 -1.65 -17.96 18.70
C LYS A 70 -1.49 -16.45 18.86
N GLY A 71 -0.38 -15.91 18.43
CA GLY A 71 -0.14 -14.45 18.39
C GLY A 71 -1.07 -13.73 17.43
N ALA A 72 -1.03 -12.42 17.48
CA ALA A 72 -1.80 -11.59 16.55
C ALA A 72 -1.23 -11.68 15.12
N TRP A 73 -2.08 -11.55 14.11
CA TRP A 73 -1.66 -11.63 12.72
C TRP A 73 -2.56 -10.79 11.80
N LEU A 74 -2.04 -10.49 10.62
CA LEU A 74 -2.72 -9.71 9.60
C LEU A 74 -3.10 -10.57 8.41
N GLU A 75 -4.27 -10.32 7.83
CA GLU A 75 -4.74 -10.98 6.61
C GLU A 75 -5.05 -9.93 5.55
N ILE A 76 -4.59 -10.16 4.33
CA ILE A 76 -4.70 -9.21 3.21
C ILE A 76 -5.30 -9.94 2.02
N ALA A 77 -6.45 -9.47 1.54
CA ALA A 77 -7.16 -10.00 0.38
C ALA A 77 -6.57 -9.41 -0.91
N VAL A 78 -5.81 -10.22 -1.64
CA VAL A 78 -5.12 -9.77 -2.86
C VAL A 78 -6.12 -9.45 -3.97
N ASN A 79 -7.17 -10.26 -4.17
CA ASN A 79 -8.15 -10.03 -5.24
C ASN A 79 -8.95 -8.73 -5.07
N VAL A 80 -9.10 -8.23 -3.84
CA VAL A 80 -9.74 -6.94 -3.60
C VAL A 80 -8.85 -5.78 -4.05
N LEU A 81 -7.53 -5.90 -3.81
CA LEU A 81 -6.56 -4.89 -4.22
C LEU A 81 -6.19 -5.01 -5.71
N LEU A 82 -6.20 -6.22 -6.25
CA LEU A 82 -5.81 -6.56 -7.62
C LEU A 82 -6.89 -7.42 -8.28
N PRO A 83 -8.05 -6.84 -8.63
CA PRO A 83 -9.16 -7.60 -9.18
C PRO A 83 -8.79 -8.23 -10.53
N ALA A 84 -8.74 -9.57 -10.56
CA ALA A 84 -8.43 -10.33 -11.77
C ALA A 84 -9.62 -10.44 -12.74
N ASP A 85 -10.84 -10.33 -12.24
CA ASP A 85 -12.07 -10.58 -12.99
C ASP A 85 -12.52 -9.38 -13.86
N LYS A 86 -11.87 -8.22 -13.70
CA LYS A 86 -12.22 -7.01 -14.44
C LYS A 86 -11.55 -6.98 -15.83
N PRO A 87 -12.17 -6.36 -16.85
CA PRO A 87 -11.57 -6.15 -18.16
C PRO A 87 -10.19 -5.45 -18.07
N ILE A 88 -9.30 -5.68 -19.01
CA ILE A 88 -7.90 -5.22 -19.00
C ILE A 88 -7.79 -3.71 -18.73
N HIS A 89 -8.61 -2.90 -19.39
CA HIS A 89 -8.60 -1.44 -19.20
C HIS A 89 -8.96 -1.01 -17.76
N LYS A 90 -9.77 -1.80 -17.04
CA LYS A 90 -10.12 -1.56 -15.62
C LYS A 90 -9.11 -2.13 -14.62
N ARG A 91 -8.13 -2.92 -15.09
CA ARG A 91 -7.05 -3.50 -14.26
C ARG A 91 -5.81 -2.61 -14.19
N ILE A 92 -5.62 -1.69 -15.13
CA ILE A 92 -4.39 -0.89 -15.23
C ILE A 92 -4.21 -0.03 -13.97
N ILE A 93 -5.23 0.73 -13.59
CA ILE A 93 -5.16 1.61 -12.40
C ILE A 93 -4.96 0.81 -11.11
N PRO A 94 -5.75 -0.23 -10.80
CA PRO A 94 -5.49 -1.10 -9.65
C PRO A 94 -4.08 -1.69 -9.63
N ARG A 95 -3.56 -2.11 -10.78
CA ARG A 95 -2.20 -2.68 -10.89
C ARG A 95 -1.10 -1.66 -10.62
N LEU A 96 -1.26 -0.43 -11.08
CA LEU A 96 -0.32 0.68 -10.82
C LEU A 96 -0.36 1.12 -9.36
N SER A 97 -1.54 1.20 -8.75
CA SER A 97 -1.73 1.62 -7.36
C SER A 97 -1.57 0.47 -6.35
N PHE A 98 -1.49 -0.79 -6.81
CA PHE A 98 -1.47 -1.97 -5.96
C PHE A 98 -0.45 -1.89 -4.83
N LYS A 99 0.79 -1.57 -5.16
CA LYS A 99 1.87 -1.49 -4.17
C LYS A 99 1.65 -0.39 -3.14
N SER A 100 1.12 0.74 -3.55
CA SER A 100 0.82 1.85 -2.64
C SER A 100 -0.36 1.52 -1.73
N ASN A 101 -1.41 0.91 -2.28
CA ASN A 101 -2.58 0.48 -1.54
C ASN A 101 -2.22 -0.65 -0.54
N LEU A 102 -1.35 -1.56 -0.95
CA LEU A 102 -0.85 -2.63 -0.08
C LEU A 102 -0.10 -2.07 1.13
N VAL A 103 0.80 -1.11 0.93
CA VAL A 103 1.52 -0.43 2.02
C VAL A 103 0.55 0.32 2.94
N ALA A 104 -0.41 1.05 2.38
CA ALA A 104 -1.43 1.76 3.15
C ALA A 104 -2.24 0.79 4.02
N LEU A 105 -2.61 -0.36 3.46
CA LEU A 105 -3.34 -1.40 4.16
C LEU A 105 -2.51 -2.03 5.29
N VAL A 106 -1.24 -2.34 5.06
CA VAL A 106 -0.33 -2.83 6.11
C VAL A 106 -0.27 -1.82 7.26
N PHE A 107 -0.09 -0.53 6.98
CA PHE A 107 -0.05 0.50 8.02
C PHE A 107 -1.39 0.63 8.74
N SER A 108 -2.51 0.53 8.05
CA SER A 108 -3.84 0.56 8.66
C SER A 108 -4.06 -0.61 9.63
N LEU A 109 -3.71 -1.83 9.20
CA LEU A 109 -3.87 -3.02 10.02
C LEU A 109 -2.91 -3.04 11.24
N VAL A 110 -1.67 -2.55 11.06
CA VAL A 110 -0.75 -2.36 12.18
C VAL A 110 -1.24 -1.25 13.11
N GLY A 111 -1.80 -0.17 12.57
CA GLY A 111 -2.46 0.88 13.36
C GLY A 111 -3.61 0.32 14.21
N GLN A 112 -4.43 -0.55 13.61
CA GLN A 112 -5.51 -1.25 14.34
C GLN A 112 -4.94 -2.13 15.47
N HIS A 113 -3.90 -2.93 15.18
CA HIS A 113 -3.20 -3.71 16.20
C HIS A 113 -2.68 -2.83 17.34
N TYR A 114 -1.96 -1.75 17.03
CA TYR A 114 -1.37 -0.83 17.99
C TYR A 114 -2.43 -0.22 18.90
N HIS A 115 -3.52 0.31 18.34
CA HIS A 115 -4.56 0.96 19.13
C HIS A 115 -5.40 -0.02 19.94
N LEU A 116 -5.64 -1.25 19.47
CA LEU A 116 -6.41 -2.25 20.19
C LEU A 116 -5.63 -2.99 21.26
N THR A 117 -4.30 -3.16 21.08
CA THR A 117 -3.50 -4.01 21.95
C THR A 117 -2.64 -3.22 22.93
N LEU A 118 -2.05 -2.11 22.47
CA LEU A 118 -1.03 -1.39 23.23
C LEU A 118 -1.57 -0.09 23.87
N LYS A 119 -2.64 0.46 23.33
CA LYS A 119 -3.25 1.69 23.82
C LYS A 119 -4.60 1.38 24.47
N HIS A 120 -4.54 0.72 25.62
CA HIS A 120 -5.75 0.38 26.39
C HIS A 120 -6.57 1.62 26.72
N SER A 121 -7.89 1.60 26.47
CA SER A 121 -8.92 2.59 26.82
C SER A 121 -9.41 3.53 25.69
N MET A 122 -9.33 3.15 24.44
CA MET A 122 -9.93 3.97 23.39
C MET A 122 -11.40 3.58 23.17
N LYS A 123 -12.31 4.57 23.19
CA LYS A 123 -13.73 4.35 22.84
C LYS A 123 -13.81 3.90 21.36
N LYS A 124 -14.73 2.97 21.03
CA LYS A 124 -14.92 2.47 19.66
C LYS A 124 -15.10 3.59 18.63
N THR A 125 -15.76 4.69 18.99
CA THR A 125 -15.99 5.87 18.14
C THR A 125 -14.70 6.64 17.79
N GLN A 126 -13.65 6.49 18.60
CA GLN A 126 -12.36 7.16 18.39
C GLN A 126 -11.33 6.27 17.67
N LEU A 127 -11.61 4.97 17.56
CA LEU A 127 -10.68 4.00 16.99
C LEU A 127 -10.43 4.26 15.50
N GLU A 128 -11.49 4.43 14.72
CA GLU A 128 -11.39 4.63 13.27
C GLU A 128 -10.62 5.92 12.90
N PRO A 129 -10.94 7.11 13.47
CA PRO A 129 -10.15 8.31 13.26
C PRO A 129 -8.68 8.15 13.66
N ALA A 130 -8.40 7.45 14.76
CA ALA A 130 -7.04 7.23 15.25
C ALA A 130 -6.23 6.33 14.30
N ILE A 131 -6.84 5.26 13.79
CA ILE A 131 -6.21 4.38 12.77
C ILE A 131 -5.92 5.16 11.49
N ARG A 132 -6.87 5.97 11.03
CA ARG A 132 -6.71 6.81 9.85
C ARG A 132 -5.54 7.78 10.02
N GLN A 133 -5.51 8.54 11.11
CA GLN A 133 -4.42 9.47 11.42
C GLN A 133 -3.06 8.75 11.51
N TYR A 134 -3.03 7.58 12.13
CA TYR A 134 -1.85 6.74 12.20
C TYR A 134 -1.36 6.36 10.80
N THR A 135 -2.27 5.85 9.97
CA THR A 135 -1.98 5.43 8.59
C THR A 135 -1.43 6.58 7.75
N GLU A 136 -2.06 7.74 7.80
CA GLU A 136 -1.62 8.95 7.09
C GLU A 136 -0.22 9.38 7.52
N ARG A 137 0.07 9.37 8.82
CA ARG A 137 1.40 9.69 9.36
C ARG A 137 2.48 8.72 8.85
N GLN A 138 2.20 7.41 8.90
CA GLN A 138 3.17 6.42 8.46
C GLN A 138 3.38 6.46 6.94
N LEU A 139 2.32 6.68 6.16
CA LEU A 139 2.43 6.87 4.71
C LEU A 139 3.26 8.10 4.34
N LYS A 140 3.07 9.21 5.04
CA LYS A 140 3.87 10.41 4.84
C LYS A 140 5.35 10.14 5.09
N ALA A 141 5.69 9.56 6.23
CA ALA A 141 7.07 9.20 6.57
C ALA A 141 7.68 8.19 5.57
N TRP A 142 6.90 7.21 5.13
CA TRP A 142 7.29 6.24 4.11
C TRP A 142 7.59 6.88 2.77
N ASN A 143 6.71 7.78 2.31
CA ASN A 143 6.89 8.49 1.05
C ASN A 143 8.09 9.44 1.10
N GLU A 144 8.30 10.16 2.19
CA GLU A 144 9.46 11.03 2.38
C GLU A 144 10.77 10.24 2.25
N LYS A 145 10.86 9.07 2.89
CA LYS A 145 12.03 8.19 2.75
C LYS A 145 12.24 7.72 1.30
N LYS A 146 11.18 7.32 0.62
CA LYS A 146 11.25 6.88 -0.79
C LYS A 146 11.59 8.03 -1.76
N HIS A 147 11.02 9.21 -1.56
CA HIS A 147 11.31 10.38 -2.37
C HIS A 147 12.74 10.88 -2.16
N SER A 148 13.22 10.89 -0.93
CA SER A 148 14.62 11.20 -0.61
C SER A 148 15.59 10.25 -1.34
N PHE A 149 15.30 8.96 -1.36
CA PHE A 149 16.12 7.98 -2.06
C PHE A 149 16.04 8.15 -3.59
N ARG A 150 14.85 8.34 -4.15
CA ARG A 150 14.66 8.62 -5.58
C ARG A 150 15.28 9.95 -6.00
N ALA A 151 15.09 11.00 -5.23
CA ALA A 151 15.70 12.30 -5.50
C ALA A 151 17.23 12.20 -5.52
N ARG A 152 17.84 11.38 -4.66
CA ARG A 152 19.28 11.15 -4.62
C ARG A 152 19.79 10.41 -5.86
N ILE A 153 19.00 9.47 -6.40
CA ILE A 153 19.33 8.73 -7.63
C ILE A 153 19.07 9.58 -8.89
N PHE A 154 18.01 10.38 -8.91
CA PHE A 154 17.61 11.17 -10.08
C PHE A 154 18.23 12.57 -10.14
N LYS A 155 18.83 13.06 -9.05
CA LYS A 155 19.53 14.36 -9.02
C LYS A 155 20.54 14.55 -10.18
N PRO A 156 21.40 13.55 -10.51
CA PRO A 156 22.32 13.69 -11.64
C PRO A 156 21.64 13.69 -13.02
N LEU A 157 20.38 13.24 -13.14
CA LEU A 157 19.66 13.19 -14.41
C LEU A 157 18.77 14.42 -14.66
N GLN A 158 18.55 15.28 -13.68
CA GLN A 158 17.75 16.50 -13.81
C GLN A 158 18.19 17.40 -14.97
N PRO A 159 19.49 17.73 -15.16
CA PRO A 159 19.91 18.61 -16.27
C PRO A 159 19.64 17.99 -17.64
N THR A 160 19.62 16.66 -17.76
CA THR A 160 19.32 15.95 -19.00
C THR A 160 17.82 16.02 -19.34
N PHE A 161 16.96 15.84 -18.34
CA PHE A 161 15.51 15.98 -18.50
C PHE A 161 15.09 17.42 -18.82
N GLU A 162 15.71 18.43 -18.20
CA GLU A 162 15.45 19.83 -18.51
C GLU A 162 15.84 20.20 -19.95
N ARG A 163 16.98 19.70 -20.43
CA ARG A 163 17.39 19.89 -21.84
C ARG A 163 16.40 19.24 -22.80
N TRP A 164 15.91 18.05 -22.44
CA TRP A 164 14.93 17.32 -23.26
C TRP A 164 13.57 18.03 -23.28
N ALA A 165 13.08 18.49 -22.14
CA ALA A 165 11.86 19.28 -22.03
C ALA A 165 11.92 20.59 -22.83
N LYS A 166 13.05 21.32 -22.75
CA LYS A 166 13.29 22.54 -23.57
C LYS A 166 13.30 22.23 -25.07
N SER A 167 13.87 21.08 -25.48
CA SER A 167 13.89 20.66 -26.87
C SER A 167 12.50 20.34 -27.41
N LEU A 168 11.68 19.66 -26.60
CA LEU A 168 10.28 19.36 -26.95
C LEU A 168 9.42 20.63 -27.05
N GLN A 169 9.60 21.57 -26.12
CA GLN A 169 8.91 22.86 -26.18
C GLN A 169 9.28 23.69 -27.45
N LYS A 170 10.57 23.68 -27.83
CA LYS A 170 11.02 24.35 -29.09
C LYS A 170 10.38 23.69 -30.32
N ARG A 171 10.28 22.35 -30.36
CA ARG A 171 9.63 21.63 -31.47
C ARG A 171 8.15 21.95 -31.55
N ALA A 172 7.42 21.89 -30.42
CA ALA A 172 6.01 22.23 -30.37
C ALA A 172 5.73 23.70 -30.76
N ALA A 173 6.59 24.65 -30.36
CA ALA A 173 6.48 26.05 -30.76
C ALA A 173 6.76 26.27 -32.26
N ALA A 174 7.68 25.50 -32.84
CA ALA A 174 7.97 25.54 -34.27
C ALA A 174 6.82 24.97 -35.13
N GLU A 175 6.21 23.89 -34.70
CA GLU A 175 5.02 23.30 -35.34
C GLU A 175 3.82 24.24 -35.28
N LYS A 176 3.59 24.89 -34.13
CA LYS A 176 2.53 25.88 -33.97
C LYS A 176 2.70 27.09 -34.89
N LYS A 177 3.97 27.56 -35.09
CA LYS A 177 4.26 28.63 -36.04
C LYS A 177 4.03 28.21 -37.50
N LYS A 178 4.38 26.97 -37.88
CA LYS A 178 4.13 26.43 -39.21
C LYS A 178 2.62 26.30 -39.50
N SER A 179 1.81 25.84 -38.53
CA SER A 179 0.38 25.72 -38.71
C SER A 179 -0.35 27.08 -38.79
N LEU A 180 0.21 28.15 -38.22
CA LEU A 180 -0.32 29.51 -38.34
C LEU A 180 0.09 30.22 -39.66
N ALA A 181 1.20 29.80 -40.26
CA ALA A 181 1.69 30.37 -41.51
C ALA A 181 1.09 29.68 -42.76
N SER A 182 0.38 28.57 -42.58
CA SER A 182 -0.29 27.80 -43.66
C SER A 182 -1.81 28.08 -43.72
N LYS A 183 -2.34 29.02 -42.97
CA LYS A 183 -3.67 29.59 -43.07
C LYS A 183 -3.61 31.01 -43.65
#